data_bd5c768dd8844efffbc60faeaebecd2e
#
_entry.id   bd5c768dd8844efffbc60faeaebecd2e
#
_cell.length_a   1.000
_cell.length_b   1.000
_cell.length_c   1.000
_cell.angle_alpha   90.00
_cell.angle_beta   90.00
_cell.angle_gamma   90.00
#
_symmetry.space_group_name_H-M   'P 1'
#
loop_
_entity.id
_entity.type
_entity.pdbx_description
1 polymer ?
#
loop_
_entity_poly.entity_id
_entity_poly.type
_entity_poly.pdbx_seq_one_letter_code
_entity_poly.pdbx_strand_id
1 'polypeptide(L)' 'MKQVNAGKLRAIGYDAAGRILRVEFDDRRLVEYAGVPQETWRRLSTAGAMWSYFRDNIEDEYAARRVK' A
#
# COMPACT_ATOMS: atom_id res chain seq x y z
N MET A 1 -9.94 -1.54 -6.00
CA MET A 1 -8.98 -1.78 -4.91
C MET A 1 -9.57 -2.75 -3.90
N LYS A 2 -8.73 -3.53 -3.28
CA LYS A 2 -9.15 -4.47 -2.26
C LYS A 2 -9.39 -3.75 -0.95
N GLN A 3 -10.57 -3.89 -0.38
CA GLN A 3 -10.86 -3.29 0.92
C GLN A 3 -10.20 -4.10 2.03
N VAL A 4 -9.57 -3.39 2.95
CA VAL A 4 -8.91 -3.99 4.10
C VAL A 4 -9.32 -3.21 5.35
N ASN A 5 -9.00 -3.77 6.50
CA ASN A 5 -9.28 -3.09 7.77
C ASN A 5 -8.11 -3.39 8.70
N ALA A 6 -7.02 -2.69 8.48
CA ALA A 6 -5.77 -2.93 9.19
C ALA A 6 -5.15 -1.60 9.57
N GLY A 7 -5.17 -1.26 10.85
CA GLY A 7 -4.65 0.01 11.32
C GLY A 7 -5.34 1.17 10.62
N LYS A 8 -4.57 2.02 9.97
CA LYS A 8 -5.11 3.15 9.20
C LYS A 8 -5.34 2.82 7.74
N LEU A 9 -5.11 1.58 7.32
CA LEU A 9 -5.32 1.16 5.94
C LEU A 9 -6.79 0.81 5.73
N ARG A 10 -7.40 1.40 4.71
CA ARG A 10 -8.78 1.15 4.34
C ARG A 10 -8.89 0.31 3.08
N ALA A 11 -8.05 0.59 2.08
CA ALA A 11 -8.03 -0.16 0.85
C ALA A 11 -6.64 -0.15 0.25
N ILE A 12 -6.29 -1.22 -0.45
CA ILE A 12 -5.02 -1.31 -1.15
C ILE A 12 -5.24 -1.85 -2.55
N GLY A 13 -4.40 -1.41 -3.48
CA GLY A 13 -4.44 -1.87 -4.85
C GLY A 13 -3.05 -1.83 -5.46
N TYR A 14 -2.87 -2.54 -6.56
CA TYR A 14 -1.56 -2.64 -7.18
C TYR A 14 -1.69 -2.68 -8.70
N ASP A 15 -0.85 -1.86 -9.35
CA ASP A 15 -0.72 -1.86 -10.81
C ASP A 15 0.61 -2.55 -11.13
N ALA A 16 0.52 -3.81 -11.58
CA ALA A 16 1.71 -4.61 -11.86
C ALA A 16 2.53 -4.03 -13.03
N ALA A 17 1.86 -3.47 -14.02
CA ALA A 17 2.54 -2.91 -15.18
C ALA A 17 3.41 -1.72 -14.81
N GLY A 18 2.89 -0.84 -13.97
CA GLY A 18 3.60 0.35 -13.52
C GLY A 18 4.35 0.19 -12.21
N ARG A 19 4.19 -0.96 -11.55
CA ARG A 19 4.74 -1.21 -10.21
C ARG A 19 4.32 -0.14 -9.21
N ILE A 20 3.05 0.24 -9.28
CA ILE A 20 2.48 1.28 -8.41
C ILE A 20 1.58 0.62 -7.38
N LEU A 21 1.89 0.83 -6.11
CA LEU A 21 1.03 0.43 -5.01
C LEU A 21 0.13 1.62 -4.66
N ARG A 22 -1.17 1.40 -4.64
CA ARG A 22 -2.14 2.41 -4.20
C ARG A 22 -2.66 2.06 -2.84
N VAL A 23 -2.68 3.05 -1.96
CA VAL A 23 -3.15 2.87 -0.58
C VAL A 23 -4.15 3.98 -0.27
N GLU A 24 -5.33 3.56 0.17
CA GLU A 24 -6.31 4.49 0.71
C GLU A 24 -6.32 4.35 2.23
N PHE A 25 -6.14 5.47 2.92
CA PHE A 25 -6.14 5.50 4.38
C PHE A 25 -7.54 5.78 4.93
N ASP A 26 -7.72 5.60 6.22
CA ASP A 26 -9.01 5.79 6.88
C ASP A 26 -9.51 7.24 6.85
N ASP A 27 -8.60 8.20 6.64
CA ASP A 27 -8.96 9.61 6.46
C ASP A 27 -9.21 9.97 5.00
N ARG A 28 -9.33 8.97 4.12
CA ARG A 28 -9.60 9.09 2.70
C ARG A 28 -8.45 9.64 1.86
N ARG A 29 -7.25 9.75 2.43
CA ARG A 29 -6.09 10.07 1.62
C ARG A 29 -5.78 8.90 0.70
N LEU A 30 -5.50 9.19 -0.55
CA LEU A 30 -5.07 8.20 -1.52
C LEU A 30 -3.63 8.50 -1.90
N VAL A 31 -2.72 7.56 -1.66
CA VAL A 31 -1.30 7.72 -1.91
C VAL A 31 -0.82 6.60 -2.81
N GLU A 32 0.03 6.96 -3.77
CA GLU A 32 0.68 5.99 -4.66
C GLU A 32 2.15 5.88 -4.30
N TYR A 33 2.65 4.63 -4.25
CA TYR A 33 4.06 4.34 -4.00
C TYR A 33 4.66 3.74 -5.26
N ALA A 34 5.70 4.37 -5.78
CA ALA A 34 6.32 3.98 -7.05
C ALA A 34 7.44 2.97 -6.84
N GLY A 35 7.63 2.09 -7.83
CA GLY A 35 8.73 1.15 -7.83
C GLY A 35 8.54 -0.04 -6.89
N VAL A 36 7.31 -0.32 -6.49
CA VAL A 36 7.02 -1.43 -5.57
C VAL A 36 7.00 -2.74 -6.33
N PRO A 37 7.89 -3.70 -6.00
CA PRO A 37 7.88 -5.00 -6.69
C PRO A 37 6.61 -5.79 -6.37
N GLN A 38 6.22 -6.65 -7.30
CA GLN A 38 5.05 -7.51 -7.12
C GLN A 38 5.16 -8.38 -5.87
N GLU A 39 6.38 -8.81 -5.53
CA GLU A 39 6.60 -9.62 -4.34
C GLU A 39 6.21 -8.84 -3.08
N THR A 40 6.56 -7.57 -3.00
CA THR A 40 6.22 -6.72 -1.86
C THR A 40 4.70 -6.56 -1.76
N TRP A 41 4.04 -6.35 -2.89
CA TRP A 41 2.58 -6.31 -2.94
C TRP A 41 1.95 -7.60 -2.41
N ARG A 42 2.49 -8.73 -2.85
CA ARG A 42 1.96 -10.03 -2.42
C ARG A 42 2.13 -10.20 -0.91
N ARG A 43 3.29 -9.84 -0.38
CA ARG A 43 3.54 -9.93 1.06
C ARG A 43 2.62 -9.02 1.85
N LEU A 44 2.42 -7.80 1.37
CA LEU A 44 1.50 -6.86 2.02
C LEU A 44 0.08 -7.40 2.02
N SER A 45 -0.40 -7.85 0.87
CA SER A 45 -1.80 -8.27 0.72
C SER A 45 -2.14 -9.53 1.50
N THR A 46 -1.13 -10.32 1.87
CA THR A 46 -1.34 -11.55 2.63
C THR A 46 -0.82 -11.47 4.06
N ALA A 47 -0.31 -10.33 4.48
CA ALA A 47 0.26 -10.17 5.82
C ALA A 47 -0.84 -10.23 6.88
N GLY A 48 -0.56 -10.95 7.97
CA GLY A 48 -1.47 -10.97 9.11
C GLY A 48 -1.49 -9.64 9.85
N ALA A 49 -0.35 -8.96 9.91
CA ALA A 49 -0.23 -7.62 10.49
C ALA A 49 0.09 -6.62 9.37
N MET A 50 -0.92 -6.35 8.53
CA MET A 50 -0.74 -5.57 7.31
C MET A 50 -0.26 -4.15 7.60
N TRP A 51 -0.81 -3.49 8.63
CA TRP A 51 -0.42 -2.13 8.98
C TRP A 51 1.05 -2.06 9.40
N SER A 52 1.49 -3.00 10.24
CA SER A 52 2.89 -3.06 10.66
C SER A 52 3.82 -3.33 9.48
N TYR A 53 3.44 -4.25 8.60
CA TYR A 53 4.22 -4.54 7.41
C TYR A 53 4.37 -3.30 6.53
N PHE A 54 3.27 -2.59 6.32
CA PHE A 54 3.27 -1.37 5.51
C PHE A 54 4.23 -0.32 6.09
N ARG A 55 4.13 -0.08 7.39
CA ARG A 55 4.98 0.92 8.04
C ARG A 55 6.47 0.55 7.98
N ASP A 56 6.77 -0.72 8.16
CA ASP A 56 8.15 -1.17 8.26
C ASP A 56 8.83 -1.36 6.90
N ASN A 57 8.05 -1.64 5.85
CA ASN A 57 8.63 -2.07 4.58
C ASN A 57 8.24 -1.20 3.39
N ILE A 58 7.27 -0.33 3.52
CA ILE A 58 6.76 0.44 2.37
C ILE A 58 6.79 1.94 2.62
N GLU A 59 6.27 2.39 3.75
CA GLU A 59 6.00 3.81 3.98
C GLU A 59 7.21 4.70 3.72
N ASP A 60 8.39 4.29 4.21
CA ASP A 60 9.62 5.08 4.06
C ASP A 60 10.59 4.51 3.03
N GLU A 61 10.21 3.40 2.37
CA GLU A 61 11.12 2.70 1.45
C GLU A 61 10.90 3.08 0.00
N TYR A 62 9.76 3.64 -0.35
CA TYR A 62 9.42 3.96 -1.73
C TYR A 62 8.95 5.40 -1.84
N ALA A 63 9.13 5.97 -3.03
CA ALA A 63 8.65 7.32 -3.30
C ALA A 63 7.13 7.36 -3.25
N ALA A 64 6.61 8.27 -2.44
CA ALA A 64 5.17 8.41 -2.23
C ALA A 64 4.66 9.65 -2.95
N ARG A 65 3.48 9.50 -3.58
CA ARG A 65 2.81 10.60 -4.24
C ARG A 65 1.36 10.63 -3.78
N ARG A 66 0.95 11.72 -3.17
CA ARG A 66 -0.45 11.88 -2.76
C ARG A 66 -1.30 12.20 -3.97
N VAL A 67 -2.34 11.39 -4.20
CA VAL A 67 -3.23 11.56 -5.33
C VAL A 67 -4.49 12.31 -4.91
N LYS A 68 -4.91 12.09 -3.64
CA LYS A 68 -6.18 12.64 -3.22
C LYS A 68 -6.19 13.00 -1.75
#